data_551270249a19a83748bc927d0d24660c
#
_entry.id   551270249a19a83748bc927d0d24660c
#
_cell.length_a   1.000
_cell.length_b   1.000
_cell.length_c   1.000
_cell.angle_alpha   90.00
_cell.angle_beta   90.00
_cell.angle_gamma   90.00
#
_symmetry.space_group_name_H-M   'P 1'
#
loop_
_entity.id
_entity.type
_entity.pdbx_description
1 polymer ?
#
loop_
_entity_poly.entity_id
_entity_poly.type
_entity_poly.pdbx_seq_one_letter_code
_entity_poly.pdbx_strand_id
1 'polypeptide(L)'
;DMGFLPAMKRILARVPAQRQTLLFSATFEAQIKQLAMEFMRNPQQVQVSEQNAIASTITHRVHPVDGSRKRDLLIDILTKRHGDQVLIFGKTKHGCNRLAEQLETAGLPAVAIHGNKSQAQRQKALNQFKSGKARILVATDVAARGLDIPNLPLVINHDLPMVAEDYIHRIGRTGRNGMQGEALSLVSSDEAGLLRQIQRLLKTDVVMDVVEGFSPSRPIRMDGPMPPINRGGNQRPGGNN
;
A
#
# COMPACT_ATOMS: atom_id res chain seq x y z
N ASP A 1 3.71 -11.89 3.29
CA ASP A 1 2.31 -11.96 3.62
C ASP A 1 1.98 -13.16 4.50
N MET A 2 1.37 -12.91 5.63
CA MET A 2 1.10 -13.91 6.68
C MET A 2 0.19 -15.06 6.23
N GLY A 3 -0.62 -14.88 5.21
CA GLY A 3 -1.45 -15.93 4.64
C GLY A 3 -0.67 -17.09 4.01
N PHE A 4 0.57 -16.87 3.59
CA PHE A 4 1.41 -17.89 2.96
C PHE A 4 2.27 -18.69 3.92
N LEU A 5 2.36 -18.32 5.19
CA LEU A 5 3.20 -18.99 6.18
C LEU A 5 2.95 -20.50 6.28
N PRO A 6 1.70 -21.02 6.30
CA PRO A 6 1.45 -22.46 6.31
C PRO A 6 1.97 -23.19 5.06
N ALA A 7 1.90 -22.53 3.89
CA ALA A 7 2.43 -23.09 2.65
C ALA A 7 3.96 -23.11 2.66
N MET A 8 4.58 -22.02 3.12
CA MET A 8 6.04 -21.92 3.28
C MET A 8 6.57 -23.01 4.22
N LYS A 9 5.94 -23.21 5.38
CA LYS A 9 6.32 -24.29 6.34
C LYS A 9 6.27 -25.66 5.66
N ARG A 10 5.24 -25.95 4.89
CA ARG A 10 5.12 -27.24 4.17
C ARG A 10 6.22 -27.42 3.11
N ILE A 11 6.61 -26.37 2.42
CA ILE A 11 7.69 -26.42 1.43
C ILE A 11 9.03 -26.62 2.15
N LEU A 12 9.31 -25.82 3.18
CA LEU A 12 10.56 -25.88 3.93
C LEU A 12 10.78 -27.21 4.68
N ALA A 13 9.70 -27.88 5.06
CA ALA A 13 9.76 -29.22 5.65
C ALA A 13 10.18 -30.31 4.63
N ARG A 14 10.11 -30.05 3.34
CA ARG A 14 10.45 -31.00 2.27
C ARG A 14 11.84 -30.77 1.64
N VAL A 15 12.47 -29.65 1.91
CA VAL A 15 13.82 -29.38 1.42
C VAL A 15 14.88 -29.99 2.36
N PRO A 16 16.08 -30.34 1.86
CA PRO A 16 17.13 -30.92 2.68
C PRO A 16 17.46 -30.09 3.91
N ALA A 17 17.76 -30.78 5.03
CA ALA A 17 18.15 -30.12 6.26
C ALA A 17 19.50 -29.36 6.11
N GLN A 18 20.43 -29.93 5.31
CA GLN A 18 21.69 -29.30 4.97
C GLN A 18 21.47 -28.45 3.72
N ARG A 19 21.30 -27.13 3.93
CA ARG A 19 21.08 -26.15 2.86
C ARG A 19 21.58 -24.78 3.28
N GLN A 20 21.84 -23.93 2.33
CA GLN A 20 21.96 -22.49 2.54
C GLN A 20 20.57 -21.86 2.37
N THR A 21 20.14 -21.09 3.38
CA THR A 21 18.89 -20.35 3.34
C THR A 21 19.17 -18.86 3.31
N LEU A 22 18.63 -18.15 2.34
CA LEU A 22 18.71 -16.70 2.21
C LEU A 22 17.33 -16.10 2.38
N LEU A 23 17.21 -15.06 3.19
CA LEU A 23 15.98 -14.29 3.40
C LEU A 23 16.24 -12.84 3.02
N PHE A 24 15.45 -12.32 2.09
CA PHE A 24 15.49 -10.93 1.68
C PHE A 24 14.20 -10.24 2.09
N SER A 25 14.30 -9.07 2.70
CA SER A 25 13.16 -8.25 3.07
C SER A 25 13.51 -6.77 2.98
N ALA A 26 12.56 -5.95 2.53
CA ALA A 26 12.69 -4.49 2.56
C ALA A 26 12.45 -3.92 3.95
N THR A 27 11.67 -4.62 4.79
CA THR A 27 11.39 -4.26 6.18
C THR A 27 11.80 -5.40 7.10
N PHE A 28 12.27 -5.09 8.31
CA PHE A 28 12.75 -6.11 9.24
C PHE A 28 11.98 -6.05 10.57
N GLU A 29 10.67 -6.23 10.45
CA GLU A 29 9.74 -6.25 11.57
C GLU A 29 9.93 -7.47 12.49
N ALA A 30 9.35 -7.40 13.69
CA ALA A 30 9.44 -8.47 14.68
C ALA A 30 8.99 -9.84 14.13
N GLN A 31 7.96 -9.85 13.29
CA GLN A 31 7.44 -11.06 12.65
C GLN A 31 8.43 -11.66 11.64
N ILE A 32 9.11 -10.82 10.85
CA ILE A 32 10.14 -11.27 9.90
C ILE A 32 11.38 -11.79 10.66
N LYS A 33 11.75 -11.13 11.77
CA LYS A 33 12.82 -11.63 12.66
C LYS A 33 12.48 -13.01 13.20
N GLN A 34 11.26 -13.19 13.70
CA GLN A 34 10.80 -14.49 14.21
C GLN A 34 10.81 -15.56 13.13
N LEU A 35 10.35 -15.23 11.92
CA LEU A 35 10.40 -16.12 10.75
C LEU A 35 11.84 -16.52 10.40
N ALA A 36 12.77 -15.56 10.40
CA ALA A 36 14.18 -15.81 10.14
C ALA A 36 14.76 -16.78 11.17
N MET A 37 14.48 -16.57 12.47
CA MET A 37 14.93 -17.45 13.54
C MET A 37 14.34 -18.86 13.45
N GLU A 38 13.12 -19.01 12.94
CA GLU A 38 12.46 -20.31 12.78
C GLU A 38 13.07 -21.15 11.64
N PHE A 39 13.47 -20.50 10.53
CA PHE A 39 13.88 -21.21 9.30
C PHE A 39 15.36 -21.14 8.98
N MET A 40 16.14 -20.33 9.68
CA MET A 40 17.56 -20.14 9.42
C MET A 40 18.39 -20.59 10.63
N ARG A 41 19.62 -21.03 10.38
CA ARG A 41 20.59 -21.44 11.41
C ARG A 41 21.69 -20.39 11.50
N ASN A 42 21.83 -19.74 12.66
CA ASN A 42 22.81 -18.69 12.90
C ASN A 42 22.92 -17.68 11.72
N PRO A 43 21.82 -17.02 11.34
CA PRO A 43 21.83 -16.14 10.17
C PRO A 43 22.74 -14.94 10.40
N GLN A 44 23.53 -14.60 9.38
CA GLN A 44 24.21 -13.32 9.32
C GLN A 44 23.25 -12.29 8.76
N GLN A 45 23.12 -11.14 9.43
CA GLN A 45 22.29 -10.04 8.94
C GLN A 45 23.15 -9.04 8.21
N VAL A 46 22.81 -8.77 6.95
CA VAL A 46 23.40 -7.70 6.15
C VAL A 46 22.34 -6.65 5.89
N GLN A 47 22.57 -5.43 6.35
CA GLN A 47 21.65 -4.31 6.15
C GLN A 47 22.32 -3.30 5.23
N VAL A 48 21.69 -3.03 4.07
CA VAL A 48 22.25 -2.14 3.03
C VAL A 48 21.63 -0.74 3.06
N SER A 49 20.53 -0.55 3.78
CA SER A 49 19.86 0.76 3.94
C SER A 49 19.24 0.87 5.33
N GLU A 50 18.96 2.09 5.76
CA GLU A 50 18.20 2.31 7.00
C GLU A 50 16.82 1.65 6.92
N GLN A 51 16.39 1.06 8.04
CA GLN A 51 15.06 0.46 8.14
C GLN A 51 13.99 1.53 7.96
N ASN A 52 12.98 1.23 7.14
CA ASN A 52 11.84 2.11 6.88
C ASN A 52 12.19 3.45 6.22
N ALA A 53 13.38 3.59 5.64
CA ALA A 53 13.73 4.77 4.88
C ALA A 53 12.93 4.85 3.58
N ILE A 54 12.36 6.01 3.32
CA ILE A 54 11.80 6.34 1.99
C ILE A 54 12.95 6.75 1.10
N ALA A 55 12.97 6.26 -0.15
CA ALA A 55 13.98 6.69 -1.11
C ALA A 55 13.89 8.21 -1.32
N SER A 56 15.04 8.89 -1.34
CA SER A 56 15.12 10.35 -1.55
C SER A 56 14.54 10.81 -2.89
N THR A 57 14.34 9.87 -3.80
CA THR A 57 13.67 10.08 -5.09
C THR A 57 12.15 10.18 -5.00
N ILE A 58 11.54 9.91 -3.84
CA ILE A 58 10.09 9.93 -3.66
C ILE A 58 9.67 11.20 -2.91
N THR A 59 8.92 12.06 -3.58
CA THR A 59 8.20 13.15 -2.91
C THR A 59 6.85 12.63 -2.45
N HIS A 60 6.55 12.72 -1.15
CA HIS A 60 5.25 12.28 -0.64
C HIS A 60 4.53 13.40 0.11
N ARG A 61 3.21 13.50 -0.11
CA ARG A 61 2.34 14.54 0.46
C ARG A 61 1.02 13.95 0.92
N VAL A 62 0.40 14.64 1.87
CA VAL A 62 -0.96 14.36 2.37
C VAL A 62 -1.87 15.49 1.93
N HIS A 63 -2.99 15.15 1.31
CA HIS A 63 -4.08 16.08 1.04
C HIS A 63 -5.22 15.82 2.04
N PRO A 64 -5.38 16.68 3.04
CA PRO A 64 -6.53 16.64 3.95
C PRO A 64 -7.83 16.87 3.18
N VAL A 65 -8.81 15.99 3.38
CA VAL A 65 -10.10 16.07 2.68
C VAL A 65 -11.17 15.31 3.45
N ASP A 66 -12.44 15.72 3.35
CA ASP A 66 -13.54 14.94 3.90
C ASP A 66 -13.69 13.59 3.21
N GLY A 67 -13.97 12.53 3.96
CA GLY A 67 -14.08 11.16 3.43
C GLY A 67 -15.07 11.04 2.27
N SER A 68 -16.20 11.77 2.33
CA SER A 68 -17.21 11.84 1.26
C SER A 68 -16.71 12.51 -0.01
N ARG A 69 -15.67 13.35 0.06
CA ARG A 69 -15.11 14.12 -1.05
C ARG A 69 -13.81 13.57 -1.62
N LYS A 70 -13.27 12.48 -1.05
CA LYS A 70 -12.03 11.84 -1.55
C LYS A 70 -12.10 11.50 -3.03
N ARG A 71 -13.23 10.95 -3.48
CA ARG A 71 -13.44 10.62 -4.90
C ARG A 71 -13.35 11.86 -5.79
N ASP A 72 -13.99 12.93 -5.40
CA ASP A 72 -14.06 14.16 -6.21
C ASP A 72 -12.68 14.83 -6.30
N LEU A 73 -11.96 14.88 -5.18
CA LEU A 73 -10.56 15.32 -5.17
C LEU A 73 -9.66 14.43 -6.03
N LEU A 74 -9.84 13.11 -5.96
CA LEU A 74 -9.08 12.18 -6.80
C LEU A 74 -9.32 12.43 -8.29
N ILE A 75 -10.57 12.63 -8.70
CA ILE A 75 -10.91 12.95 -10.10
C ILE A 75 -10.26 14.28 -10.52
N ASP A 76 -10.31 15.30 -9.68
CA ASP A 76 -9.66 16.60 -9.95
C ASP A 76 -8.15 16.45 -10.16
N ILE A 77 -7.46 15.75 -9.26
CA ILE A 77 -6.03 15.47 -9.38
C ILE A 77 -5.70 14.72 -10.68
N LEU A 78 -6.44 13.65 -10.98
CA LEU A 78 -6.18 12.81 -12.15
C LEU A 78 -6.51 13.50 -13.47
N THR A 79 -7.48 14.40 -13.48
CA THR A 79 -7.85 15.18 -14.65
C THR A 79 -6.77 16.20 -14.99
N LYS A 80 -6.13 16.79 -13.98
CA LYS A 80 -5.01 17.74 -14.16
C LYS A 80 -3.69 17.08 -14.58
N ARG A 81 -3.59 15.75 -14.39
CA ARG A 81 -2.39 14.95 -14.72
C ARG A 81 -2.63 14.07 -15.94
N HIS A 82 -2.56 14.69 -17.10
CA HIS A 82 -2.77 13.98 -18.37
C HIS A 82 -1.59 13.05 -18.67
N GLY A 83 -1.91 11.78 -18.99
CA GLY A 83 -0.94 10.80 -19.49
C GLY A 83 -0.22 9.95 -18.43
N ASP A 84 -0.22 10.34 -17.16
CA ASP A 84 0.44 9.57 -16.11
C ASP A 84 -0.24 8.22 -15.87
N GLN A 85 0.55 7.16 -15.79
CA GLN A 85 0.09 5.88 -15.22
C GLN A 85 0.09 5.98 -13.69
N VAL A 86 -1.02 5.61 -13.07
CA VAL A 86 -1.24 5.78 -11.63
C VAL A 86 -1.68 4.49 -10.99
N LEU A 87 -1.05 4.13 -9.88
CA LEU A 87 -1.51 3.08 -8.99
C LEU A 87 -2.22 3.71 -7.80
N ILE A 88 -3.48 3.31 -7.59
CA ILE A 88 -4.30 3.79 -6.48
C ILE A 88 -4.55 2.65 -5.50
N PHE A 89 -4.27 2.90 -4.23
CA PHE A 89 -4.54 1.94 -3.17
C PHE A 89 -5.87 2.26 -2.47
N GLY A 90 -6.77 1.27 -2.47
CA GLY A 90 -8.02 1.29 -1.71
C GLY A 90 -8.04 0.24 -0.61
N LYS A 91 -8.84 0.51 0.42
CA LYS A 91 -8.92 -0.33 1.62
C LYS A 91 -9.61 -1.66 1.38
N THR A 92 -10.68 -1.70 0.56
CA THR A 92 -11.52 -2.89 0.40
C THR A 92 -11.67 -3.31 -1.06
N LYS A 93 -11.89 -4.62 -1.27
CA LYS A 93 -12.15 -5.20 -2.60
C LYS A 93 -13.32 -4.52 -3.32
N HIS A 94 -14.43 -4.33 -2.62
CA HIS A 94 -15.62 -3.67 -3.15
C HIS A 94 -15.39 -2.17 -3.39
N GLY A 95 -14.65 -1.51 -2.49
CA GLY A 95 -14.25 -0.11 -2.65
C GLY A 95 -13.41 0.09 -3.91
N CYS A 96 -12.44 -0.79 -4.16
CA CYS A 96 -11.60 -0.72 -5.36
C CYS A 96 -12.40 -0.89 -6.66
N ASN A 97 -13.36 -1.83 -6.72
CA ASN A 97 -14.24 -1.96 -7.89
C ASN A 97 -15.04 -0.70 -8.12
N ARG A 98 -15.76 -0.25 -7.07
CA ARG A 98 -16.59 0.96 -7.15
C ARG A 98 -15.79 2.17 -7.60
N LEU A 99 -14.59 2.34 -7.04
CA LEU A 99 -13.73 3.47 -7.39
C LEU A 99 -13.29 3.41 -8.86
N ALA A 100 -12.88 2.24 -9.35
CA ALA A 100 -12.51 2.06 -10.76
C ALA A 100 -13.70 2.37 -11.70
N GLU A 101 -14.90 1.88 -11.40
CA GLU A 101 -16.11 2.17 -12.16
C GLU A 101 -16.46 3.67 -12.16
N GLN A 102 -16.31 4.34 -11.02
CA GLN A 102 -16.54 5.78 -10.91
C GLN A 102 -15.53 6.60 -11.71
N LEU A 103 -14.26 6.17 -11.74
CA LEU A 103 -13.22 6.80 -12.55
C LEU A 103 -13.51 6.61 -14.06
N GLU A 104 -13.89 5.41 -14.47
CA GLU A 104 -14.28 5.16 -15.86
C GLU A 104 -15.48 6.02 -16.27
N THR A 105 -16.50 6.15 -15.43
CA THR A 105 -17.65 7.02 -15.67
C THR A 105 -17.24 8.48 -15.79
N ALA A 106 -16.19 8.91 -15.10
CA ALA A 106 -15.62 10.25 -15.22
C ALA A 106 -14.67 10.43 -16.43
N GLY A 107 -14.60 9.44 -17.33
CA GLY A 107 -13.74 9.50 -18.52
C GLY A 107 -12.26 9.19 -18.25
N LEU A 108 -11.94 8.60 -17.09
CA LEU A 108 -10.60 8.24 -16.69
C LEU A 108 -10.43 6.70 -16.78
N PRO A 109 -9.78 6.16 -17.83
CA PRO A 109 -9.65 4.70 -18.02
C PRO A 109 -8.99 4.03 -16.82
N ALA A 110 -9.77 3.21 -16.09
CA ALA A 110 -9.35 2.58 -14.86
C ALA A 110 -9.72 1.10 -14.81
N VAL A 111 -8.90 0.29 -14.15
CA VAL A 111 -9.16 -1.12 -13.87
C VAL A 111 -8.88 -1.44 -12.42
N ALA A 112 -9.56 -2.44 -11.86
CA ALA A 112 -9.35 -2.85 -10.48
C ALA A 112 -8.71 -4.24 -10.38
N ILE A 113 -7.79 -4.41 -9.41
CA ILE A 113 -7.21 -5.70 -9.01
C ILE A 113 -7.43 -5.94 -7.52
N HIS A 114 -8.05 -7.07 -7.18
CA HIS A 114 -8.24 -7.50 -5.78
C HIS A 114 -8.50 -9.01 -5.68
N GLY A 115 -8.50 -9.54 -4.47
CA GLY A 115 -8.55 -10.98 -4.21
C GLY A 115 -9.82 -11.71 -4.67
N ASN A 116 -10.92 -11.01 -4.98
CA ASN A 116 -12.15 -11.63 -5.52
C ASN A 116 -12.12 -11.79 -7.06
N LYS A 117 -11.09 -11.25 -7.73
CA LYS A 117 -10.92 -11.48 -9.17
C LYS A 117 -10.17 -12.78 -9.41
N SER A 118 -10.62 -13.55 -10.42
CA SER A 118 -9.89 -14.73 -10.89
C SER A 118 -8.51 -14.36 -11.43
N GLN A 119 -7.59 -15.31 -11.51
CA GLN A 119 -6.25 -15.06 -12.04
C GLN A 119 -6.29 -14.50 -13.46
N ALA A 120 -7.21 -15.02 -14.31
CA ALA A 120 -7.39 -14.50 -15.66
C ALA A 120 -7.85 -13.03 -15.69
N GLN A 121 -8.79 -12.66 -14.82
CA GLN A 121 -9.24 -11.28 -14.69
C GLN A 121 -8.13 -10.36 -14.18
N ARG A 122 -7.32 -10.81 -13.23
CA ARG A 122 -6.16 -10.06 -12.71
C ARG A 122 -5.13 -9.84 -13.80
N GLN A 123 -4.81 -10.89 -14.58
CA GLN A 123 -3.86 -10.79 -15.68
C GLN A 123 -4.37 -9.84 -16.79
N LYS A 124 -5.68 -9.90 -17.12
CA LYS A 124 -6.30 -8.99 -18.08
C LYS A 124 -6.18 -7.53 -17.63
N ALA A 125 -6.51 -7.24 -16.37
CA ALA A 125 -6.41 -5.88 -15.80
C ALA A 125 -4.96 -5.38 -15.83
N LEU A 126 -4.00 -6.23 -15.44
CA LEU A 126 -2.57 -5.88 -15.47
C LEU A 126 -2.08 -5.59 -16.90
N ASN A 127 -2.50 -6.41 -17.87
CA ASN A 127 -2.15 -6.20 -19.28
C ASN A 127 -2.75 -4.89 -19.83
N GLN A 128 -4.00 -4.56 -19.48
CA GLN A 128 -4.62 -3.29 -19.86
C GLN A 128 -3.87 -2.09 -19.25
N PHE A 129 -3.41 -2.22 -18.00
CA PHE A 129 -2.61 -1.19 -17.35
C PHE A 129 -1.23 -1.06 -18.01
N LYS A 130 -0.49 -2.17 -18.19
CA LYS A 130 0.85 -2.17 -18.81
C LYS A 130 0.85 -1.63 -20.25
N SER A 131 -0.20 -1.91 -21.01
CA SER A 131 -0.33 -1.42 -22.39
C SER A 131 -0.79 0.03 -22.49
N GLY A 132 -1.12 0.69 -21.37
CA GLY A 132 -1.67 2.05 -21.37
C GLY A 132 -3.15 2.13 -21.77
N LYS A 133 -3.80 1.01 -22.08
CA LYS A 133 -5.25 0.99 -22.37
C LYS A 133 -6.08 1.45 -21.16
N ALA A 134 -5.66 1.09 -19.96
CA ALA A 134 -6.11 1.69 -18.71
C ALA A 134 -4.90 2.39 -18.07
N ARG A 135 -4.97 3.70 -17.87
CA ARG A 135 -3.88 4.43 -17.22
C ARG A 135 -3.93 4.40 -15.69
N ILE A 136 -5.04 3.93 -15.12
CA ILE A 136 -5.26 3.86 -13.68
C ILE A 136 -5.48 2.41 -13.26
N LEU A 137 -4.71 1.98 -12.27
CA LEU A 137 -4.87 0.68 -11.61
C LEU A 137 -5.30 0.91 -10.17
N VAL A 138 -6.49 0.44 -9.79
CA VAL A 138 -6.99 0.50 -8.40
C VAL A 138 -6.78 -0.87 -7.75
N ALA A 139 -6.06 -0.93 -6.65
CA ALA A 139 -5.68 -2.19 -6.02
C ALA A 139 -5.81 -2.18 -4.50
N THR A 140 -6.04 -3.36 -3.91
CA THR A 140 -5.80 -3.60 -2.48
C THR A 140 -4.34 -3.99 -2.27
N ASP A 141 -3.81 -3.82 -1.05
CA ASP A 141 -2.42 -4.17 -0.70
C ASP A 141 -2.07 -5.60 -1.11
N VAL A 142 -2.90 -6.57 -0.71
CA VAL A 142 -2.66 -7.99 -1.01
C VAL A 142 -2.58 -8.26 -2.51
N ALA A 143 -3.40 -7.59 -3.30
CA ALA A 143 -3.43 -7.80 -4.74
C ALA A 143 -2.31 -7.08 -5.50
N ALA A 144 -1.81 -5.97 -4.96
CA ALA A 144 -0.69 -5.21 -5.53
C ALA A 144 0.67 -5.84 -5.22
N ARG A 145 0.75 -6.68 -4.19
CA ARG A 145 1.99 -7.40 -3.85
C ARG A 145 2.32 -8.42 -4.95
N GLY A 146 3.60 -8.52 -5.27
CA GLY A 146 4.08 -9.44 -6.30
C GLY A 146 3.69 -9.10 -7.73
N LEU A 147 2.97 -7.99 -7.96
CA LEU A 147 2.74 -7.51 -9.32
C LEU A 147 4.01 -6.89 -9.88
N ASP A 148 4.40 -7.38 -11.06
CA ASP A 148 5.43 -6.73 -11.87
C ASP A 148 4.83 -5.49 -12.53
N ILE A 149 4.90 -4.36 -11.83
CA ILE A 149 4.47 -3.05 -12.29
C ILE A 149 5.71 -2.20 -12.54
N PRO A 150 5.82 -1.52 -13.69
CA PRO A 150 6.94 -0.63 -13.96
C PRO A 150 7.02 0.49 -12.93
N ASN A 151 8.14 1.20 -12.89
CA ASN A 151 8.25 2.39 -12.06
C ASN A 151 7.19 3.41 -12.48
N LEU A 152 6.33 3.80 -11.54
CA LEU A 152 5.21 4.69 -11.82
C LEU A 152 5.60 6.13 -11.47
N PRO A 153 5.15 7.13 -12.23
CA PRO A 153 5.34 8.53 -11.86
C PRO A 153 4.54 8.91 -10.61
N LEU A 154 3.39 8.26 -10.41
CA LEU A 154 2.47 8.62 -9.33
C LEU A 154 1.85 7.38 -8.67
N VAL A 155 1.84 7.40 -7.34
CA VAL A 155 1.09 6.48 -6.48
C VAL A 155 0.13 7.27 -5.61
N ILE A 156 -1.11 6.83 -5.47
CA ILE A 156 -2.11 7.49 -4.63
C ILE A 156 -2.65 6.51 -3.58
N ASN A 157 -2.57 6.89 -2.31
CA ASN A 157 -3.31 6.25 -1.25
C ASN A 157 -4.70 6.93 -1.15
N HIS A 158 -5.72 6.36 -1.79
CA HIS A 158 -7.10 6.79 -1.61
C HIS A 158 -7.56 6.55 -0.16
N ASP A 159 -7.13 5.43 0.41
CA ASP A 159 -7.28 5.11 1.82
C ASP A 159 -5.90 4.80 2.42
N LEU A 160 -5.61 5.29 3.62
CA LEU A 160 -4.37 4.95 4.31
C LEU A 160 -4.33 3.45 4.65
N PRO A 161 -3.14 2.84 4.65
CA PRO A 161 -2.99 1.44 5.06
C PRO A 161 -3.29 1.28 6.54
N MET A 162 -3.82 0.09 6.90
CA MET A 162 -4.09 -0.26 8.30
C MET A 162 -2.81 -0.57 9.10
N VAL A 163 -1.72 -0.87 8.39
CA VAL A 163 -0.40 -1.17 8.93
C VAL A 163 0.56 -0.12 8.37
N ALA A 164 1.27 0.58 9.25
CA ALA A 164 2.11 1.71 8.84
C ALA A 164 3.23 1.31 7.86
N GLU A 165 3.78 0.12 8.01
CA GLU A 165 4.82 -0.43 7.14
C GLU A 165 4.35 -0.60 5.69
N ASP A 166 3.07 -0.90 5.47
CA ASP A 166 2.48 -0.98 4.13
C ASP A 166 2.54 0.37 3.40
N TYR A 167 2.59 1.49 4.12
CA TYR A 167 2.78 2.80 3.50
C TYR A 167 4.07 2.85 2.67
N ILE A 168 5.17 2.39 3.23
CA ILE A 168 6.47 2.34 2.55
C ILE A 168 6.42 1.41 1.33
N HIS A 169 5.78 0.24 1.47
CA HIS A 169 5.61 -0.71 0.38
C HIS A 169 4.76 -0.16 -0.77
N ARG A 170 3.75 0.66 -0.46
CA ARG A 170 2.89 1.31 -1.45
C ARG A 170 3.64 2.40 -2.21
N ILE A 171 4.23 3.36 -1.50
CA ILE A 171 4.94 4.46 -2.15
C ILE A 171 6.21 4.00 -2.87
N GLY A 172 6.84 2.91 -2.43
CA GLY A 172 7.95 2.27 -3.13
C GLY A 172 7.57 1.64 -4.48
N ARG A 173 6.37 1.87 -5.02
CA ARG A 173 6.01 1.59 -6.42
C ARG A 173 6.37 2.73 -7.36
N THR A 174 6.79 3.85 -6.83
CA THR A 174 7.37 4.99 -7.56
C THR A 174 8.80 5.27 -7.11
N GLY A 175 9.49 6.17 -7.75
CA GLY A 175 10.84 6.62 -7.36
C GLY A 175 11.94 5.56 -7.45
N ARG A 176 11.79 4.55 -8.31
CA ARG A 176 12.74 3.45 -8.47
C ARG A 176 13.82 3.76 -9.50
N ASN A 177 14.96 3.07 -9.38
CA ASN A 177 16.08 3.17 -10.34
C ASN A 177 16.59 4.60 -10.54
N GLY A 178 16.57 5.42 -9.47
CA GLY A 178 17.02 6.81 -9.53
C GLY A 178 16.06 7.79 -10.18
N MET A 179 14.90 7.32 -10.66
CA MET A 179 13.86 8.20 -11.21
C MET A 179 13.09 8.89 -10.10
N GLN A 180 12.69 10.14 -10.32
CA GLN A 180 11.81 10.86 -9.42
C GLN A 180 10.41 10.28 -9.46
N GLY A 181 9.73 10.26 -8.32
CA GLY A 181 8.37 9.78 -8.20
C GLY A 181 7.58 10.53 -7.14
N GLU A 182 6.27 10.47 -7.25
CA GLU A 182 5.36 11.17 -6.34
C GLU A 182 4.39 10.20 -5.69
N ALA A 183 4.12 10.42 -4.42
CA ALA A 183 3.10 9.69 -3.66
C ALA A 183 2.16 10.68 -2.98
N LEU A 184 0.87 10.55 -3.26
CA LEU A 184 -0.18 11.36 -2.65
C LEU A 184 -1.05 10.51 -1.74
N SER A 185 -1.46 11.06 -0.60
CA SER A 185 -2.39 10.38 0.32
C SER A 185 -3.58 11.28 0.59
N LEU A 186 -4.79 10.81 0.27
CA LEU A 186 -6.04 11.50 0.57
C LEU A 186 -6.46 11.08 1.98
N VAL A 187 -6.41 12.01 2.93
CA VAL A 187 -6.59 11.68 4.33
C VAL A 187 -7.79 12.42 4.92
N SER A 188 -8.71 11.68 5.50
CA SER A 188 -9.86 12.23 6.22
C SER A 188 -9.60 12.25 7.74
N SER A 189 -10.37 13.04 8.47
CA SER A 189 -10.19 13.25 9.91
C SER A 189 -10.24 11.96 10.73
N ASP A 190 -11.00 10.96 10.30
CA ASP A 190 -11.09 9.62 10.91
C ASP A 190 -9.83 8.76 10.70
N GLU A 191 -8.99 9.09 9.73
CA GLU A 191 -7.71 8.42 9.48
C GLU A 191 -6.51 9.06 10.21
N ALA A 192 -6.73 10.10 11.00
CA ALA A 192 -5.67 10.80 11.73
C ALA A 192 -4.78 9.85 12.56
N GLY A 193 -5.38 8.80 13.15
CA GLY A 193 -4.66 7.79 13.90
C GLY A 193 -3.69 6.97 13.06
N LEU A 194 -4.08 6.61 11.83
CA LEU A 194 -3.22 5.89 10.88
C LEU A 194 -2.08 6.79 10.39
N LEU A 195 -2.38 8.05 10.09
CA LEU A 195 -1.35 9.01 9.68
C LEU A 195 -0.29 9.20 10.75
N ARG A 196 -0.68 9.34 12.02
CA ARG A 196 0.26 9.43 13.15
C ARG A 196 1.16 8.19 13.29
N GLN A 197 0.62 6.99 13.05
CA GLN A 197 1.42 5.76 13.06
C GLN A 197 2.45 5.76 11.93
N ILE A 198 2.07 6.22 10.74
CA ILE A 198 2.96 6.36 9.59
C ILE A 198 4.07 7.38 9.89
N GLN A 199 3.75 8.57 10.39
CA GLN A 199 4.75 9.60 10.73
C GLN A 199 5.73 9.10 11.81
N ARG A 200 5.24 8.37 12.81
CA ARG A 200 6.11 7.75 13.82
C ARG A 200 7.06 6.71 13.22
N LEU A 201 6.57 5.88 12.30
CA LEU A 201 7.41 4.90 11.60
C LEU A 201 8.49 5.58 10.76
N LEU A 202 8.13 6.65 10.07
CA LEU A 202 9.03 7.42 9.21
C LEU A 202 9.97 8.34 10.01
N LYS A 203 9.67 8.58 11.29
CA LYS A 203 10.38 9.55 12.15
C LYS A 203 10.41 10.96 11.57
N THR A 204 9.42 11.30 10.76
CA THR A 204 9.30 12.60 10.12
C THR A 204 7.82 12.94 9.89
N ASP A 205 7.53 14.23 9.90
CA ASP A 205 6.20 14.70 9.52
C ASP A 205 6.04 14.66 8.00
N VAL A 206 4.85 14.25 7.56
CA VAL A 206 4.49 14.31 6.14
C VAL A 206 3.87 15.65 5.84
N VAL A 207 4.32 16.30 4.77
CA VAL A 207 3.80 17.59 4.34
C VAL A 207 2.31 17.48 4.06
N MET A 208 1.51 18.31 4.74
CA MET A 208 0.07 18.43 4.50
C MET A 208 -0.19 19.63 3.60
N ASP A 209 -0.88 19.39 2.50
CA ASP A 209 -1.19 20.40 1.47
C ASP A 209 -2.69 20.33 1.13
N VAL A 210 -3.42 21.38 1.51
CA VAL A 210 -4.87 21.47 1.25
C VAL A 210 -5.10 21.92 -0.18
N VAL A 211 -5.78 21.09 -0.96
CA VAL A 211 -6.13 21.44 -2.34
C VAL A 211 -7.28 22.44 -2.34
N GLU A 212 -7.15 23.49 -3.14
CA GLU A 212 -8.17 24.52 -3.31
C GLU A 212 -9.53 23.90 -3.69
N GLY A 213 -10.58 24.35 -3.02
CA GLY A 213 -11.94 23.79 -3.20
C GLY A 213 -12.21 22.50 -2.43
N PHE A 214 -11.20 21.89 -1.78
CA PHE A 214 -11.34 20.64 -1.06
C PHE A 214 -10.96 20.73 0.43
N SER A 215 -10.95 21.91 1.01
CA SER A 215 -10.71 22.08 2.45
C SER A 215 -11.61 21.15 3.28
N PRO A 216 -11.05 20.37 4.22
CA PRO A 216 -11.85 19.48 5.05
C PRO A 216 -12.71 20.26 6.02
N SER A 217 -13.93 19.79 6.27
CA SER A 217 -14.85 20.38 7.27
C SER A 217 -14.33 20.23 8.70
N ARG A 218 -13.47 19.25 8.95
CA ARG A 218 -12.81 18.99 10.23
C ARG A 218 -11.30 18.84 10.01
N PRO A 219 -10.46 19.57 10.77
CA PRO A 219 -9.02 19.42 10.66
C PRO A 219 -8.57 18.01 11.08
N ILE A 220 -7.49 17.52 10.48
CA ILE A 220 -6.84 16.31 10.94
C ILE A 220 -6.11 16.63 12.23
N ARG A 221 -6.58 16.08 13.34
CA ARG A 221 -5.94 16.27 14.65
C ARG A 221 -4.76 15.32 14.79
N MET A 222 -3.57 15.87 14.89
CA MET A 222 -2.34 15.12 15.13
C MET A 222 -2.01 14.99 16.63
N ASP A 223 -2.68 15.79 17.47
CA ASP A 223 -2.69 15.73 18.94
C ASP A 223 -3.87 14.84 19.39
N GLY A 224 -3.66 13.89 20.22
CA GLY A 224 -4.72 13.04 20.76
C GLY A 224 -4.26 11.62 21.09
N PRO A 225 -5.04 10.84 21.86
CA PRO A 225 -4.66 9.48 22.19
C PRO A 225 -4.49 8.63 20.92
N MET A 226 -3.41 7.87 20.92
CA MET A 226 -3.17 6.93 19.81
C MET A 226 -4.22 5.83 19.83
N PRO A 227 -4.81 5.48 18.69
CA PRO A 227 -5.60 4.26 18.63
C PRO A 227 -4.71 3.06 18.98
N PRO A 228 -5.25 2.04 19.65
CA PRO A 228 -4.49 0.83 19.96
C PRO A 228 -3.92 0.25 18.68
N ILE A 229 -2.65 -0.16 18.73
CA ILE A 229 -2.01 -0.86 17.62
C ILE A 229 -2.79 -2.15 17.41
N ASN A 230 -3.52 -2.24 16.31
CA ASN A 230 -4.26 -3.45 15.94
C ASN A 230 -3.22 -4.49 15.50
N ARG A 231 -2.59 -5.15 16.47
CA ARG A 231 -1.79 -6.36 16.23
C ARG A 231 -2.79 -7.39 15.74
N GLY A 232 -2.82 -7.65 14.44
CA GLY A 232 -3.73 -8.57 13.79
C GLY A 232 -3.79 -9.94 14.47
N GLY A 233 -4.56 -10.01 15.54
CA GLY A 233 -4.92 -11.21 16.27
C GLY A 233 -6.18 -11.78 15.68
N ASN A 234 -6.05 -12.85 14.96
CA ASN A 234 -7.11 -13.70 14.44
C ASN A 234 -7.88 -14.31 15.62
N GLN A 235 -8.82 -13.56 16.23
CA GLN A 235 -9.81 -14.16 17.11
C GLN A 235 -10.87 -14.81 16.24
N ARG A 236 -10.74 -16.12 16.03
CA ARG A 236 -11.86 -16.96 15.61
C ARG A 236 -12.93 -16.88 16.72
N PRO A 237 -14.20 -16.57 16.39
CA PRO A 237 -15.28 -16.81 17.35
C PRO A 237 -15.33 -18.32 17.60
N GLY A 238 -15.16 -18.70 18.87
CA GLY A 238 -15.40 -20.08 19.30
C GLY A 238 -16.86 -20.42 19.03
N GLY A 239 -17.08 -21.45 18.21
CA GLY A 239 -18.37 -22.08 18.09
C GLY A 239 -18.69 -22.79 19.41
N ASN A 240 -19.77 -22.40 20.03
CA ASN A 240 -20.47 -23.23 21.02
C ASN A 240 -21.48 -24.10 20.28
N ASN A 241 -21.37 -25.40 20.54
CA ASN A 241 -22.31 -26.50 20.32
C ASN A 241 -23.25 -26.47 19.13
#